data_8f04c40c6bd2b8ff9702004fee3f1967
#
_entry.id   8f04c40c6bd2b8ff9702004fee3f1967
#
_cell.length_a   1.000
_cell.length_b   1.000
_cell.length_c   1.000
_cell.angle_alpha   90.00
_cell.angle_beta   90.00
_cell.angle_gamma   90.00
#
_symmetry.space_group_name_H-M   'P 1'
#
loop_
_entity.id
_entity.type
_entity.pdbx_description
1 polymer ?
#
loop_
_entity_poly.entity_id
_entity_poly.type
_entity_poly.pdbx_seq_one_letter_code
_entity_poly.pdbx_strand_id
1 'polypeptide(L)'
;MKTPRALVAFLVLAATLLLTVSLTACSITRASTPTQPANYTPRPTPGGGANSVDVTARDFGEHSLTVKRGAEVTFVVRLDSGPHILCLGTNGHCDPSLSGPQELRQDGGFSVDAGQSLTVDFVSPGVYPMTCAIYPSMNMVITVT
;
A
#
# COMPACT_ATOMS: atom_id res chain seq x y z
N MET A 1 -76.77 -13.00 11.02
CA MET A 1 -75.46 -13.29 10.43
C MET A 1 -74.42 -13.22 11.51
N LYS A 2 -73.90 -14.35 11.99
CA LYS A 2 -72.94 -14.45 13.10
C LYS A 2 -71.55 -14.53 12.46
N THR A 3 -70.75 -13.47 12.57
CA THR A 3 -69.36 -13.46 12.18
C THR A 3 -68.58 -14.35 13.16
N PRO A 4 -67.81 -15.30 12.67
CA PRO A 4 -67.07 -16.20 13.57
C PRO A 4 -65.89 -15.46 14.25
N ARG A 5 -66.07 -15.36 15.60
CA ARG A 5 -65.02 -14.79 16.46
C ARG A 5 -63.64 -15.43 16.35
N ALA A 6 -63.55 -16.57 15.69
CA ALA A 6 -62.31 -17.30 15.46
C ALA A 6 -61.38 -16.64 14.44
N LEU A 7 -61.93 -15.90 13.47
CA LEU A 7 -61.11 -15.25 12.42
C LEU A 7 -60.32 -14.05 12.92
N VAL A 8 -60.84 -13.35 13.95
CA VAL A 8 -60.17 -12.19 14.50
C VAL A 8 -58.99 -12.58 15.37
N ALA A 9 -59.06 -13.72 16.06
CA ALA A 9 -57.98 -14.23 16.90
C ALA A 9 -56.73 -14.65 16.07
N PHE A 10 -56.97 -15.21 14.88
CA PHE A 10 -55.86 -15.61 14.00
C PHE A 10 -55.14 -14.42 13.34
N LEU A 11 -55.86 -13.32 13.06
CA LEU A 11 -55.27 -12.13 12.48
C LEU A 11 -54.41 -11.35 13.50
N VAL A 12 -54.74 -11.39 14.76
CA VAL A 12 -53.94 -10.70 15.81
C VAL A 12 -52.67 -11.50 16.13
N LEU A 13 -52.72 -12.85 16.06
CA LEU A 13 -51.52 -13.67 16.29
C LEU A 13 -50.52 -13.60 15.12
N ALA A 14 -50.98 -13.38 13.91
CA ALA A 14 -50.11 -13.22 12.73
C ALA A 14 -49.40 -11.88 12.71
N ALA A 15 -50.00 -10.84 13.29
CA ALA A 15 -49.43 -9.50 13.33
C ALA A 15 -48.29 -9.33 14.37
N THR A 16 -48.30 -10.16 15.41
CA THR A 16 -47.27 -10.12 16.46
C THR A 16 -45.99 -10.90 16.13
N LEU A 17 -46.05 -11.79 15.12
CA LEU A 17 -44.91 -12.63 14.73
C LEU A 17 -43.98 -11.96 13.68
N LEU A 18 -44.42 -10.83 13.10
CA LEU A 18 -43.65 -10.11 12.07
C LEU A 18 -42.78 -8.97 12.58
N LEU A 19 -42.73 -8.72 13.90
CA LEU A 19 -41.94 -7.61 14.47
C LEU A 19 -40.64 -8.05 15.16
N THR A 20 -40.19 -9.29 14.97
CA THR A 20 -38.83 -9.70 15.28
C THR A 20 -37.96 -9.58 14.05
N VAL A 21 -37.92 -8.39 13.44
CA VAL A 21 -36.87 -8.06 12.47
C VAL A 21 -35.57 -8.02 13.27
N SER A 22 -34.81 -9.07 13.09
CA SER A 22 -33.44 -9.24 13.49
C SER A 22 -32.67 -7.97 13.18
N LEU A 23 -32.20 -7.26 14.19
CA LEU A 23 -31.05 -6.40 14.13
C LEU A 23 -29.85 -7.30 13.81
N THR A 24 -29.73 -7.67 12.56
CA THR A 24 -28.47 -8.22 12.04
C THR A 24 -27.48 -7.07 12.17
N ALA A 25 -26.73 -7.06 13.27
CA ALA A 25 -25.59 -6.21 13.42
C ALA A 25 -24.72 -6.44 12.19
N CYS A 26 -24.69 -5.44 11.31
CA CYS A 26 -23.73 -5.37 10.23
C CYS A 26 -22.37 -5.32 10.92
N SER A 27 -21.77 -6.48 11.12
CA SER A 27 -20.37 -6.58 11.50
C SER A 27 -19.62 -5.93 10.36
N ILE A 28 -19.26 -4.67 10.52
CA ILE A 28 -18.28 -4.01 9.68
C ILE A 28 -17.01 -4.83 9.93
N THR A 29 -16.78 -5.78 9.02
CA THR A 29 -15.48 -6.43 8.90
C THR A 29 -14.51 -5.27 8.67
N ARG A 30 -13.81 -4.85 9.71
CA ARG A 30 -12.66 -3.95 9.54
C ARG A 30 -11.81 -4.63 8.51
N ALA A 31 -11.73 -4.01 7.34
CA ALA A 31 -10.73 -4.37 6.35
C ALA A 31 -9.42 -4.43 7.12
N SER A 32 -8.79 -5.61 7.11
CA SER A 32 -7.47 -5.79 7.70
C SER A 32 -6.60 -4.75 7.05
N THR A 33 -6.17 -3.76 7.81
CA THR A 33 -5.11 -2.84 7.39
C THR A 33 -3.98 -3.74 6.93
N PRO A 34 -3.50 -3.65 5.67
CA PRO A 34 -2.39 -4.46 5.24
C PRO A 34 -1.28 -4.28 6.27
N THR A 35 -0.82 -5.40 6.84
CA THR A 35 0.27 -5.39 7.82
C THR A 35 1.49 -4.91 7.05
N GLN A 36 1.85 -3.66 7.28
CA GLN A 36 3.01 -3.03 6.68
C GLN A 36 4.25 -3.82 7.12
N PRO A 37 5.16 -4.20 6.20
CA PRO A 37 6.35 -4.95 6.55
C PRO A 37 7.19 -4.21 7.61
N ALA A 38 7.90 -4.97 8.44
CA ALA A 38 8.65 -4.47 9.60
C ALA A 38 9.77 -3.45 9.28
N ASN A 39 10.08 -3.21 8.01
CA ASN A 39 11.12 -2.27 7.56
C ASN A 39 10.63 -0.83 7.36
N TYR A 40 9.40 -0.55 7.76
CA TYR A 40 8.85 0.77 7.64
C TYR A 40 9.24 1.62 8.86
N THR A 41 10.21 2.48 8.69
CA THR A 41 10.67 3.40 9.74
C THR A 41 10.03 4.78 9.52
N PRO A 42 9.35 5.35 10.53
CA PRO A 42 8.93 6.76 10.46
C PRO A 42 10.19 7.62 10.35
N ARG A 43 10.17 8.47 9.34
CA ARG A 43 11.20 9.39 8.88
C ARG A 43 12.37 9.69 9.81
N PRO A 44 13.62 9.48 9.36
CA PRO A 44 14.76 10.32 9.75
C PRO A 44 14.60 11.73 9.14
N THR A 45 14.98 12.75 9.88
CA THR A 45 15.07 14.16 9.48
C THR A 45 15.75 14.33 8.12
N PRO A 46 15.38 15.35 7.27
CA PRO A 46 16.04 15.60 6.00
C PRO A 46 17.51 15.92 6.21
N GLY A 47 18.34 15.01 5.81
CA GLY A 47 19.77 15.06 5.90
C GLY A 47 20.25 13.73 5.38
N GLY A 48 20.30 13.60 4.04
CA GLY A 48 20.53 12.34 3.37
C GLY A 48 21.80 11.65 3.84
N GLY A 49 21.66 10.46 4.38
CA GLY A 49 22.74 9.48 4.39
C GLY A 49 23.22 9.27 2.96
N ALA A 50 24.46 8.77 2.79
CA ALA A 50 25.12 8.61 1.48
C ALA A 50 24.31 7.79 0.44
N ASN A 51 23.25 7.09 0.85
CA ASN A 51 22.39 6.28 0.00
C ASN A 51 20.89 6.62 0.24
N SER A 52 20.56 7.90 0.36
CA SER A 52 19.19 8.38 0.49
C SER A 52 18.70 8.95 -0.83
N VAL A 53 17.48 8.61 -1.23
CA VAL A 53 16.79 9.11 -2.42
C VAL A 53 15.56 9.89 -1.97
N ASP A 54 15.51 11.17 -2.26
CA ASP A 54 14.32 11.98 -2.03
C ASP A 54 13.25 11.59 -3.06
N VAL A 55 12.02 11.33 -2.58
CA VAL A 55 10.85 11.08 -3.43
C VAL A 55 9.94 12.29 -3.33
N THR A 56 9.87 13.04 -4.43
CA THR A 56 9.04 14.25 -4.56
C THR A 56 7.68 13.90 -5.16
N ALA A 57 6.82 14.90 -5.32
CA ALA A 57 5.45 14.68 -5.82
C ALA A 57 5.37 13.94 -7.17
N ARG A 58 6.38 14.07 -8.05
CA ARG A 58 6.36 13.46 -9.39
C ARG A 58 7.73 13.04 -9.89
N ASP A 59 8.75 12.97 -9.01
CA ASP A 59 10.11 12.65 -9.42
C ASP A 59 10.89 12.02 -8.27
N PHE A 60 11.89 11.21 -8.61
CA PHE A 60 12.99 10.89 -7.72
C PHE A 60 13.97 12.07 -7.76
N GLY A 61 14.46 12.52 -6.61
CA GLY A 61 15.44 13.62 -6.56
C GLY A 61 16.74 13.30 -7.30
N GLU A 62 16.98 12.01 -7.57
CA GLU A 62 18.10 11.51 -8.35
C GLU A 62 17.62 10.47 -9.36
N HIS A 63 18.13 10.54 -10.59
CA HIS A 63 17.77 9.56 -11.64
C HIS A 63 18.71 8.34 -11.68
N SER A 64 19.81 8.39 -10.97
CA SER A 64 20.75 7.28 -10.83
C SER A 64 21.48 7.31 -9.49
N LEU A 65 21.67 6.13 -8.91
CA LEU A 65 22.43 5.96 -7.68
C LEU A 65 23.36 4.75 -7.83
N THR A 66 24.64 4.90 -7.47
CA THR A 66 25.56 3.77 -7.43
C THR A 66 25.93 3.47 -5.97
N VAL A 67 25.72 2.22 -5.57
CA VAL A 67 25.99 1.73 -4.22
C VAL A 67 26.83 0.46 -4.23
N LYS A 68 27.44 0.13 -3.11
CA LYS A 68 28.13 -1.15 -2.95
C LYS A 68 27.16 -2.27 -2.62
N ARG A 69 27.52 -3.50 -2.95
CA ARG A 69 26.79 -4.68 -2.54
C ARG A 69 26.55 -4.72 -1.03
N GLY A 70 25.32 -4.99 -0.63
CA GLY A 70 24.88 -5.02 0.76
C GLY A 70 24.59 -3.63 1.35
N ALA A 71 24.55 -2.59 0.52
CA ALA A 71 24.16 -1.27 0.97
C ALA A 71 22.64 -1.15 1.15
N GLU A 72 22.24 -0.50 2.23
CA GLU A 72 20.88 -0.01 2.42
C GLU A 72 20.67 1.26 1.60
N VAL A 73 19.54 1.34 0.90
CA VAL A 73 19.06 2.55 0.23
C VAL A 73 17.75 2.98 0.84
N THR A 74 17.66 4.23 1.27
CA THR A 74 16.46 4.78 1.90
C THR A 74 15.76 5.75 0.95
N PHE A 75 14.53 5.43 0.57
CA PHE A 75 13.63 6.31 -0.17
C PHE A 75 12.83 7.14 0.82
N VAL A 76 12.96 8.45 0.77
CA VAL A 76 12.30 9.39 1.70
C VAL A 76 11.22 10.13 0.95
N VAL A 77 9.95 9.82 1.22
CA VAL A 77 8.80 10.50 0.60
C VAL A 77 8.56 11.83 1.33
N ARG A 78 8.59 12.93 0.59
CA ARG A 78 8.41 14.26 1.16
C ARG A 78 6.99 14.46 1.70
N LEU A 79 6.85 15.29 2.74
CA LEU A 79 5.54 15.58 3.36
C LEU A 79 4.56 16.25 2.40
N ASP A 80 5.07 17.00 1.43
CA ASP A 80 4.31 17.73 0.42
C ASP A 80 4.06 16.90 -0.86
N SER A 81 4.51 15.65 -0.90
CA SER A 81 4.20 14.71 -1.97
C SER A 81 3.02 13.81 -1.59
N GLY A 82 2.35 13.26 -2.57
CA GLY A 82 1.29 12.26 -2.36
C GLY A 82 1.86 10.88 -1.99
N PRO A 83 0.98 9.87 -1.87
CA PRO A 83 1.43 8.49 -1.75
C PRO A 83 2.12 8.03 -3.04
N HIS A 84 3.10 7.15 -2.89
CA HIS A 84 3.84 6.54 -3.99
C HIS A 84 3.75 5.02 -3.90
N ILE A 85 3.81 4.35 -5.05
CA ILE A 85 3.99 2.90 -5.14
C ILE A 85 5.32 2.66 -5.85
N LEU A 86 6.34 2.27 -5.09
CA LEU A 86 7.70 2.05 -5.58
C LEU A 86 7.89 0.59 -5.97
N CYS A 87 8.49 0.34 -7.13
CA CYS A 87 8.75 -1.02 -7.60
C CYS A 87 9.94 -1.09 -8.56
N LEU A 88 10.44 -2.31 -8.77
CA LEU A 88 11.33 -2.58 -9.90
C LEU A 88 10.51 -2.55 -11.19
N GLY A 89 11.04 -1.86 -12.21
CA GLY A 89 10.37 -1.69 -13.47
C GLY A 89 10.65 -0.36 -14.12
N THR A 90 9.86 -0.01 -15.13
CA THR A 90 10.04 1.24 -15.91
C THR A 90 8.68 1.83 -16.31
N ASN A 91 8.63 3.15 -16.40
CA ASN A 91 7.46 3.87 -16.95
C ASN A 91 6.14 3.51 -16.26
N GLY A 92 6.17 3.38 -14.93
CA GLY A 92 4.99 3.05 -14.12
C GLY A 92 4.59 1.58 -14.16
N HIS A 93 5.33 0.75 -14.89
CA HIS A 93 5.07 -0.68 -14.98
C HIS A 93 5.99 -1.44 -14.02
N CYS A 94 5.39 -2.04 -12.97
CA CYS A 94 6.09 -2.91 -12.04
C CYS A 94 6.31 -4.29 -12.67
N ASP A 95 7.54 -4.80 -12.60
CA ASP A 95 7.89 -6.13 -13.09
C ASP A 95 8.41 -7.01 -11.95
N PRO A 96 7.55 -7.86 -11.37
CA PRO A 96 7.93 -8.75 -10.26
C PRO A 96 8.89 -9.87 -10.69
N SER A 97 9.11 -10.07 -12.01
CA SER A 97 10.05 -11.07 -12.53
C SER A 97 11.51 -10.60 -12.47
N LEU A 98 11.75 -9.29 -12.33
CA LEU A 98 13.09 -8.75 -12.19
C LEU A 98 13.74 -9.24 -10.88
N SER A 99 15.00 -9.59 -10.93
CA SER A 99 15.76 -9.92 -9.73
C SER A 99 16.01 -8.66 -8.90
N GLY A 100 15.89 -8.75 -7.57
CA GLY A 100 16.13 -7.62 -6.68
C GLY A 100 15.51 -7.79 -5.30
N PRO A 101 15.50 -6.71 -4.50
CA PRO A 101 14.88 -6.71 -3.17
C PRO A 101 13.41 -7.12 -3.19
N GLN A 102 13.02 -7.94 -2.23
CA GLN A 102 11.66 -8.50 -2.18
C GLN A 102 10.59 -7.43 -2.01
N GLU A 103 10.89 -6.38 -1.26
CA GLU A 103 9.98 -5.25 -1.01
C GLU A 103 9.55 -4.57 -2.33
N LEU A 104 10.49 -4.44 -3.26
CA LEU A 104 10.27 -3.80 -4.56
C LEU A 104 9.71 -4.74 -5.64
N ARG A 105 9.62 -6.04 -5.34
CA ARG A 105 9.12 -7.09 -6.25
C ARG A 105 7.71 -7.55 -5.90
N GLN A 106 7.04 -6.91 -4.96
CA GLN A 106 5.67 -7.23 -4.64
C GLN A 106 4.76 -6.97 -5.85
N ASP A 107 3.76 -7.81 -6.02
CA ASP A 107 2.73 -7.58 -7.04
C ASP A 107 2.05 -6.23 -6.78
N GLY A 108 2.11 -5.35 -7.77
CA GLY A 108 1.65 -3.98 -7.65
C GLY A 108 2.62 -2.99 -6.95
N GLY A 109 3.79 -3.44 -6.46
CA GLY A 109 4.80 -2.58 -5.82
C GLY A 109 4.57 -2.33 -4.33
N PHE A 110 5.42 -1.50 -3.72
CA PHE A 110 5.39 -1.14 -2.30
C PHE A 110 4.84 0.28 -2.10
N SER A 111 3.76 0.41 -1.33
CA SER A 111 3.15 1.72 -1.04
C SER A 111 3.90 2.44 0.08
N VAL A 112 4.23 3.71 -0.15
CA VAL A 112 4.88 4.60 0.82
C VAL A 112 4.11 5.92 0.86
N ASP A 113 3.60 6.29 2.03
CA ASP A 113 2.82 7.52 2.20
C ASP A 113 3.71 8.76 2.36
N ALA A 114 3.11 9.95 2.18
CA ALA A 114 3.77 11.23 2.40
C ALA A 114 4.41 11.33 3.80
N GLY A 115 5.65 11.76 3.86
CA GLY A 115 6.42 11.88 5.08
C GLY A 115 6.99 10.58 5.63
N GLN A 116 6.82 9.48 4.93
CA GLN A 116 7.36 8.17 5.32
C GLN A 116 8.60 7.81 4.49
N SER A 117 9.30 6.76 4.89
CA SER A 117 10.47 6.26 4.17
C SER A 117 10.44 4.74 4.05
N LEU A 118 11.03 4.25 2.97
CA LEU A 118 11.28 2.83 2.72
C LEU A 118 12.78 2.62 2.66
N THR A 119 13.31 1.73 3.49
CA THR A 119 14.71 1.28 3.42
C THR A 119 14.77 -0.12 2.83
N VAL A 120 15.66 -0.32 1.87
CA VAL A 120 15.79 -1.54 1.08
C VAL A 120 17.24 -1.97 0.99
N ASP A 121 17.51 -3.27 1.17
CA ASP A 121 18.83 -3.85 1.08
C ASP A 121 19.16 -4.37 -0.32
N PHE A 122 20.21 -3.85 -0.93
CA PHE A 122 20.71 -4.32 -2.22
C PHE A 122 21.86 -5.32 -2.06
N VAL A 123 21.51 -6.58 -1.86
CA VAL A 123 22.47 -7.66 -1.52
C VAL A 123 23.22 -8.27 -2.71
N SER A 124 22.79 -8.01 -3.94
CA SER A 124 23.41 -8.58 -5.14
C SER A 124 23.88 -7.49 -6.10
N PRO A 125 25.06 -7.63 -6.73
CA PRO A 125 25.47 -6.73 -7.79
C PRO A 125 24.50 -6.79 -8.98
N GLY A 126 24.27 -5.64 -9.61
CA GLY A 126 23.35 -5.56 -10.74
C GLY A 126 22.88 -4.15 -11.04
N VAL A 127 22.00 -4.04 -12.05
CA VAL A 127 21.34 -2.80 -12.43
C VAL A 127 19.84 -2.97 -12.17
N TYR A 128 19.29 -2.11 -11.35
CA TYR A 128 17.92 -2.17 -10.86
C TYR A 128 17.13 -0.95 -11.35
N PRO A 129 16.35 -1.08 -12.42
CA PRO A 129 15.45 -0.02 -12.84
C PRO A 129 14.31 0.10 -11.83
N MET A 130 14.02 1.32 -11.44
CA MET A 130 12.99 1.66 -10.47
C MET A 130 11.97 2.62 -11.08
N THR A 131 10.72 2.46 -10.73
CA THR A 131 9.65 3.35 -11.15
C THR A 131 8.60 3.52 -10.05
N CYS A 132 7.71 4.49 -10.21
CA CYS A 132 6.51 4.64 -9.39
C CYS A 132 5.28 4.26 -10.21
N ALA A 133 4.48 3.30 -9.74
CA ALA A 133 3.29 2.85 -10.46
C ALA A 133 2.19 3.93 -10.57
N ILE A 134 2.17 4.91 -9.64
CA ILE A 134 1.20 6.02 -9.67
C ILE A 134 1.64 7.11 -10.66
N TYR A 135 2.95 7.35 -10.78
CA TYR A 135 3.53 8.41 -11.61
C TYR A 135 4.50 7.81 -12.62
N PRO A 136 4.04 7.42 -13.82
CA PRO A 136 4.86 6.69 -14.80
C PRO A 136 6.12 7.41 -15.29
N SER A 137 6.17 8.73 -15.18
CA SER A 137 7.36 9.53 -15.52
C SER A 137 8.50 9.38 -14.51
N MET A 138 8.20 8.92 -13.27
CA MET A 138 9.19 8.73 -12.23
C MET A 138 9.99 7.45 -12.51
N ASN A 139 11.22 7.63 -12.93
CA ASN A 139 12.14 6.53 -13.23
C ASN A 139 13.53 6.87 -12.69
N MET A 140 14.20 5.87 -12.13
CA MET A 140 15.61 5.94 -11.76
C MET A 140 16.29 4.59 -11.94
N VAL A 141 17.61 4.57 -11.85
CA VAL A 141 18.42 3.35 -11.91
C VAL A 141 19.34 3.27 -10.71
N ILE A 142 19.30 2.15 -10.00
CA ILE A 142 20.27 1.83 -8.95
C ILE A 142 21.28 0.82 -9.51
N THR A 143 22.56 1.16 -9.47
CA THR A 143 23.66 0.28 -9.85
C THR A 143 24.37 -0.19 -8.58
N VAL A 144 24.44 -1.52 -8.39
CA VAL A 144 25.09 -2.16 -7.26
C VAL A 144 26.41 -2.80 -7.74
N THR A 145 27.53 -2.42 -7.12
CA THR A 145 28.90 -2.86 -7.48
C THR A 145 29.53 -3.69 -6.38
#